data_ae576990093dffebc2c507c014443ab4
#
_entry.id   ae576990093dffebc2c507c014443ab4
#
_cell.length_a   1.000
_cell.length_b   1.000
_cell.length_c   1.000
_cell.angle_alpha   90.00
_cell.angle_beta   90.00
_cell.angle_gamma   90.00
#
_symmetry.space_group_name_H-M   'P 1'
#
loop_
_entity.id
_entity.type
_entity.pdbx_description
1 polymer ?
#
loop_
_entity_poly.entity_id
_entity_poly.type
_entity_poly.pdbx_seq_one_letter_code
_entity_poly.pdbx_strand_id
1 'polypeptide(L)'
;MKKSQGPVSIVLLVLVVVLGIVLKNNRSREKEGQKPQQEQTDRRDTAVPRSREDNRRNNPPSDGPGREGGFDRRVGKLIYTKHARCRMACRQIDETEVQEILEQGTVNERKSEPAARPDPKYALEGRTHDGQQVRIIFAPSDRGMVVITVIDLGRDWSCDCK
;
A
#
# COMPACT_ATOMS: atom_id res chain seq x y z
N MET A 1 19.36 -54.36 -21.39
CA MET A 1 20.06 -53.78 -20.24
C MET A 1 19.52 -52.40 -19.98
N LYS A 2 18.58 -52.22 -19.02
CA LYS A 2 18.02 -50.92 -18.63
C LYS A 2 18.90 -50.36 -17.51
N LYS A 3 19.61 -49.27 -17.76
CA LYS A 3 20.34 -48.54 -16.73
C LYS A 3 19.32 -47.83 -15.82
N SER A 4 19.29 -48.26 -14.56
CA SER A 4 18.59 -47.60 -13.46
C SER A 4 19.28 -46.27 -13.22
N GLN A 5 18.58 -45.16 -13.50
CA GLN A 5 19.02 -43.82 -13.09
C GLN A 5 18.63 -43.67 -11.62
N GLY A 6 19.61 -43.65 -10.76
CA GLY A 6 19.43 -43.57 -9.31
C GLY A 6 18.95 -42.20 -8.83
N PRO A 7 18.48 -42.11 -7.57
CA PRO A 7 17.86 -40.89 -6.98
C PRO A 7 18.80 -39.67 -6.91
N VAL A 8 20.09 -39.87 -7.12
CA VAL A 8 21.12 -38.80 -7.12
C VAL A 8 20.91 -37.80 -8.24
N SER A 9 20.32 -38.20 -9.38
CA SER A 9 20.09 -37.31 -10.54
C SER A 9 18.99 -36.29 -10.30
N ILE A 10 17.96 -36.64 -9.53
CA ILE A 10 16.84 -35.75 -9.22
C ILE A 10 17.28 -34.68 -8.20
N VAL A 11 18.05 -35.07 -7.20
CA VAL A 11 18.56 -34.10 -6.18
C VAL A 11 19.48 -33.06 -6.83
N LEU A 12 20.34 -33.49 -7.76
CA LEU A 12 21.24 -32.58 -8.47
C LEU A 12 20.46 -31.56 -9.32
N LEU A 13 19.39 -32.00 -9.97
CA LEU A 13 18.54 -31.17 -10.81
C LEU A 13 17.78 -30.12 -9.97
N VAL A 14 17.27 -30.52 -8.80
CA VAL A 14 16.61 -29.60 -7.86
C VAL A 14 17.58 -28.55 -7.32
N LEU A 15 18.82 -28.94 -6.98
CA LEU A 15 19.86 -28.03 -6.52
C LEU A 15 20.23 -26.97 -7.58
N VAL A 16 20.32 -27.37 -8.85
CA VAL A 16 20.62 -26.43 -9.96
C VAL A 16 19.49 -25.43 -10.15
N VAL A 17 18.23 -25.88 -10.05
CA VAL A 17 17.05 -24.99 -10.18
C VAL A 17 16.99 -23.99 -9.01
N VAL A 18 17.21 -24.46 -7.79
CA VAL A 18 17.20 -23.58 -6.60
C VAL A 18 18.35 -22.57 -6.68
N LEU A 19 19.55 -22.97 -7.10
CA LEU A 19 20.69 -22.08 -7.27
C LEU A 19 20.41 -21.03 -8.36
N GLY A 20 19.76 -21.41 -9.46
CA GLY A 20 19.35 -20.52 -10.53
C GLY A 20 18.35 -19.44 -10.07
N ILE A 21 17.39 -19.81 -9.21
CA ILE A 21 16.40 -18.87 -8.64
C ILE A 21 17.07 -17.89 -7.69
N VAL A 22 18.00 -18.37 -6.83
CA VAL A 22 18.73 -17.52 -5.88
C VAL A 22 19.62 -16.52 -6.61
N LEU A 23 20.33 -16.95 -7.66
CA LEU A 23 21.20 -16.07 -8.46
C LEU A 23 20.39 -15.03 -9.27
N LYS A 24 19.20 -15.41 -9.76
CA LYS A 24 18.30 -14.48 -10.47
C LYS A 24 17.74 -13.40 -9.53
N ASN A 25 17.41 -13.80 -8.30
CA ASN A 25 16.87 -12.86 -7.30
C ASN A 25 17.92 -11.90 -6.75
N ASN A 26 19.19 -12.30 -6.71
CA ASN A 26 20.29 -11.44 -6.25
C ASN A 26 20.73 -10.41 -7.30
N ARG A 27 20.48 -10.69 -8.60
CA ARG A 27 20.85 -9.76 -9.70
C ARG A 27 19.94 -8.53 -9.80
N SER A 28 18.79 -8.56 -9.13
CA SER A 28 17.84 -7.42 -9.08
C SER A 28 18.18 -6.39 -8.00
N ARG A 29 19.16 -6.64 -7.12
CA ARG A 29 19.53 -5.77 -6.00
C ARG A 29 20.72 -4.83 -6.26
N GLU A 30 21.40 -4.94 -7.42
CA GLU A 30 22.62 -4.15 -7.69
C GLU A 30 22.44 -2.98 -8.66
N LYS A 31 21.22 -2.50 -8.89
CA LYS A 31 20.99 -1.34 -9.77
C LYS A 31 20.40 -0.12 -9.06
N GLU A 32 20.77 0.12 -7.81
CA GLU A 32 20.40 1.36 -7.14
C GLU A 32 21.58 1.92 -6.36
N GLY A 33 22.37 2.75 -7.02
CA GLY A 33 23.51 3.41 -6.39
C GLY A 33 24.42 4.17 -7.36
N GLN A 34 23.90 5.19 -8.06
CA GLN A 34 24.78 6.27 -8.58
C GLN A 34 23.98 7.57 -8.74
N LYS A 35 24.16 8.47 -7.78
CA LYS A 35 23.85 9.90 -7.91
C LYS A 35 25.04 10.60 -8.57
N PRO A 36 24.84 11.46 -9.55
CA PRO A 36 25.84 12.46 -9.94
C PRO A 36 25.70 13.70 -9.04
N GLN A 37 26.81 14.08 -8.46
CA GLN A 37 27.02 15.42 -7.87
C GLN A 37 27.03 16.45 -8.99
N GLN A 38 26.31 17.53 -8.86
CA GLN A 38 26.53 18.77 -9.59
C GLN A 38 26.93 19.89 -8.65
N GLU A 39 28.02 20.39 -9.03
CA GLU A 39 28.91 21.48 -8.69
C GLU A 39 28.19 22.80 -8.39
N GLN A 40 28.61 23.42 -7.28
CA GLN A 40 28.33 24.81 -6.89
C GLN A 40 29.10 25.77 -7.80
N THR A 41 28.40 26.75 -8.38
CA THR A 41 29.02 28.03 -8.74
C THR A 41 28.29 29.18 -8.07
N ASP A 42 29.04 29.79 -7.21
CA ASP A 42 28.86 31.06 -6.53
C ASP A 42 28.65 32.24 -7.51
N ARG A 43 27.63 33.05 -7.28
CA ARG A 43 27.65 34.49 -7.63
C ARG A 43 26.76 35.30 -6.68
N ARG A 44 27.45 36.11 -5.88
CA ARG A 44 27.00 37.31 -5.18
C ARG A 44 26.27 38.27 -6.12
N ASP A 45 25.23 38.92 -5.70
CA ASP A 45 25.15 40.29 -5.16
C ASP A 45 23.71 40.86 -5.18
N THR A 46 23.42 41.46 -4.03
CA THR A 46 22.66 42.68 -3.78
C THR A 46 21.17 42.82 -4.17
N ALA A 47 20.38 43.06 -3.16
CA ALA A 47 19.43 44.12 -2.91
C ALA A 47 18.10 43.66 -2.29
N VAL A 48 17.93 43.92 -1.02
CA VAL A 48 16.64 44.12 -0.32
C VAL A 48 16.19 45.55 -0.66
N PRO A 49 14.89 45.94 -0.71
CA PRO A 49 13.83 45.61 0.23
C PRO A 49 12.38 45.62 -0.30
N ARG A 50 11.50 45.32 0.60
CA ARG A 50 10.12 45.75 0.83
C ARG A 50 9.01 44.73 0.65
N SER A 51 8.52 44.31 1.81
CA SER A 51 7.10 44.33 2.24
C SER A 51 6.07 44.00 1.17
N ARG A 52 5.49 42.83 1.30
CA ARG A 52 4.04 42.63 1.13
C ARG A 52 3.60 41.54 2.10
N GLU A 53 3.11 42.00 3.23
CA GLU A 53 2.08 41.29 4.00
C GLU A 53 0.88 41.07 3.07
N ASP A 54 0.08 40.08 3.42
CA ASP A 54 -1.17 39.68 2.79
C ASP A 54 -1.09 38.78 1.55
N ASN A 55 -0.83 37.51 1.80
CA ASN A 55 -1.60 36.43 1.17
C ASN A 55 -1.59 35.12 2.01
N ARG A 56 -1.95 35.22 3.27
CA ARG A 56 -2.22 34.08 4.14
C ARG A 56 -3.67 33.63 4.07
N ARG A 57 -4.26 33.54 2.88
CA ARG A 57 -5.57 32.89 2.73
C ARG A 57 -5.57 32.15 1.41
N ASN A 58 -5.49 30.85 1.48
CA ASN A 58 -5.68 29.82 0.47
C ASN A 58 -4.42 28.96 0.17
N ASN A 59 -3.67 28.60 1.20
CA ASN A 59 -2.88 27.37 1.10
C ASN A 59 -3.71 26.27 1.76
N PRO A 60 -4.11 25.22 1.04
CA PRO A 60 -4.58 24.00 1.70
C PRO A 60 -3.45 23.53 2.60
N PRO A 61 -3.75 22.99 3.79
CA PRO A 61 -2.72 22.50 4.70
C PRO A 61 -1.85 21.49 3.94
N SER A 62 -0.55 21.76 3.93
CA SER A 62 0.45 20.86 3.35
C SER A 62 0.24 19.44 3.85
N ASP A 63 0.07 18.51 2.92
CA ASP A 63 -0.05 17.09 3.20
C ASP A 63 1.21 16.61 3.91
N GLY A 64 1.17 16.55 5.24
CA GLY A 64 2.16 15.86 6.04
C GLY A 64 2.09 14.34 5.73
N PRO A 65 3.17 13.58 6.00
CA PRO A 65 3.17 12.13 5.77
C PRO A 65 1.99 11.49 6.50
N GLY A 66 1.06 10.93 5.74
CA GLY A 66 -0.18 10.29 6.22
C GLY A 66 -1.49 10.92 5.74
N ARG A 67 -1.45 11.99 4.92
CA ARG A 67 -2.64 12.55 4.25
C ARG A 67 -2.49 12.45 2.74
N GLU A 68 -3.23 11.56 2.12
CA GLU A 68 -3.42 11.51 0.67
C GLU A 68 -4.87 11.86 0.35
N GLY A 69 -5.10 12.85 -0.50
CA GLY A 69 -6.46 13.20 -0.94
C GLY A 69 -7.45 13.57 0.18
N GLY A 70 -6.98 14.14 1.30
CA GLY A 70 -7.83 14.46 2.45
C GLY A 70 -8.13 13.29 3.40
N PHE A 71 -7.56 12.11 3.15
CA PHE A 71 -7.70 10.93 4.01
C PHE A 71 -6.60 10.91 5.07
N ASP A 72 -6.99 10.97 6.35
CA ASP A 72 -6.06 10.86 7.47
C ASP A 72 -5.97 9.39 7.94
N ARG A 73 -4.81 8.79 7.77
CA ARG A 73 -4.53 7.38 8.13
C ARG A 73 -4.22 7.20 9.61
N ARG A 74 -3.97 8.29 10.35
CA ARG A 74 -3.60 8.26 11.77
C ARG A 74 -4.84 8.10 12.63
N VAL A 75 -5.29 6.88 12.74
CA VAL A 75 -6.46 6.54 13.56
C VAL A 75 -6.07 5.58 14.68
N GLY A 76 -6.48 5.91 15.89
CA GLY A 76 -6.18 5.09 17.07
C GLY A 76 -6.99 3.79 17.15
N LYS A 77 -8.06 3.62 16.35
CA LYS A 77 -8.95 2.45 16.46
C LYS A 77 -9.62 2.13 15.13
N LEU A 78 -9.56 0.84 14.74
CA LEU A 78 -10.38 0.27 13.68
C LEU A 78 -11.70 -0.27 14.24
N ILE A 79 -12.78 0.02 13.53
CA ILE A 79 -14.15 -0.42 13.85
C ILE A 79 -14.66 -1.22 12.65
N TYR A 80 -14.96 -2.49 12.87
CA TYR A 80 -15.39 -3.38 11.79
C TYR A 80 -16.90 -3.51 11.75
N THR A 81 -17.50 -3.26 10.58
CA THR A 81 -18.93 -3.60 10.39
C THR A 81 -19.13 -5.12 10.40
N LYS A 82 -20.36 -5.57 10.65
CA LYS A 82 -20.71 -7.00 10.54
C LYS A 82 -20.40 -7.54 9.15
N HIS A 83 -20.69 -6.75 8.11
CA HIS A 83 -20.38 -7.09 6.73
C HIS A 83 -18.87 -7.21 6.47
N ALA A 84 -18.06 -6.28 6.99
CA ALA A 84 -16.62 -6.37 6.89
C ALA A 84 -16.08 -7.65 7.53
N ARG A 85 -16.48 -7.98 8.75
CA ARG A 85 -16.07 -9.21 9.44
C ARG A 85 -16.44 -10.48 8.67
N CYS A 86 -17.65 -10.55 8.13
CA CYS A 86 -18.06 -11.66 7.29
C CYS A 86 -17.18 -11.79 6.03
N ARG A 87 -16.91 -10.66 5.36
CA ARG A 87 -16.06 -10.64 4.16
C ARG A 87 -14.61 -10.99 4.46
N MET A 88 -14.06 -10.52 5.58
CA MET A 88 -12.74 -10.88 6.07
C MET A 88 -12.62 -12.39 6.30
N ALA A 89 -13.53 -12.96 7.08
CA ALA A 89 -13.52 -14.39 7.36
C ALA A 89 -13.66 -15.24 6.08
N CYS A 90 -14.55 -14.86 5.16
CA CYS A 90 -14.76 -15.58 3.90
C CYS A 90 -13.52 -15.51 2.99
N ARG A 91 -12.81 -14.39 2.96
CA ARG A 91 -11.66 -14.12 2.08
C ARG A 91 -10.32 -14.40 2.74
N GLN A 92 -10.34 -14.88 3.98
CA GLN A 92 -9.13 -15.16 4.76
C GLN A 92 -8.22 -13.93 4.95
N ILE A 93 -8.84 -12.76 5.17
CA ILE A 93 -8.15 -11.50 5.44
C ILE A 93 -8.30 -11.22 6.92
N ASP A 94 -7.18 -11.03 7.63
CA ASP A 94 -7.18 -10.77 9.06
C ASP A 94 -7.11 -9.26 9.42
N GLU A 95 -7.14 -8.95 10.71
CA GLU A 95 -7.11 -7.57 11.18
C GLU A 95 -5.73 -6.91 10.97
N THR A 96 -4.66 -7.70 10.98
CA THR A 96 -3.28 -7.22 10.72
C THR A 96 -3.14 -6.76 9.28
N GLU A 97 -3.68 -7.54 8.34
CA GLU A 97 -3.69 -7.20 6.92
C GLU A 97 -4.54 -5.96 6.62
N VAL A 98 -5.67 -5.81 7.32
CA VAL A 98 -6.48 -4.58 7.21
C VAL A 98 -5.70 -3.36 7.70
N GLN A 99 -4.97 -3.48 8.81
CA GLN A 99 -4.12 -2.42 9.33
C GLN A 99 -2.97 -2.09 8.36
N GLU A 100 -2.33 -3.10 7.80
CA GLU A 100 -1.27 -2.95 6.79
C GLU A 100 -1.75 -2.16 5.57
N ILE A 101 -2.95 -2.47 5.05
CA ILE A 101 -3.53 -1.73 3.93
C ILE A 101 -3.92 -0.30 4.33
N LEU A 102 -4.38 -0.08 5.56
CA LEU A 102 -4.62 1.29 6.03
C LEU A 102 -3.34 2.12 6.03
N GLU A 103 -2.22 1.54 6.47
CA GLU A 103 -0.94 2.23 6.60
C GLU A 103 -0.21 2.42 5.27
N GLN A 104 -0.20 1.39 4.42
CA GLN A 104 0.66 1.30 3.24
C GLN A 104 -0.09 1.29 1.90
N GLY A 105 -1.41 1.02 1.91
CA GLY A 105 -2.21 0.94 0.69
C GLY A 105 -2.33 2.29 -0.02
N THR A 106 -2.53 2.25 -1.33
CA THR A 106 -2.74 3.43 -2.17
C THR A 106 -4.22 3.76 -2.29
N VAL A 107 -4.58 5.05 -2.15
CA VAL A 107 -5.97 5.48 -2.34
C VAL A 107 -6.37 5.35 -3.80
N ASN A 108 -7.42 4.59 -4.08
CA ASN A 108 -8.04 4.54 -5.40
C ASN A 108 -9.16 5.58 -5.47
N GLU A 109 -8.87 6.74 -6.05
CA GLU A 109 -9.81 7.85 -6.13
C GLU A 109 -11.07 7.51 -6.93
N ARG A 110 -10.96 6.66 -7.98
CA ARG A 110 -12.11 6.25 -8.81
C ARG A 110 -13.11 5.38 -8.06
N LYS A 111 -12.68 4.74 -6.97
CA LYS A 111 -13.49 3.85 -6.13
C LYS A 111 -13.78 4.47 -4.77
N SER A 112 -13.23 5.64 -4.51
CA SER A 112 -13.49 6.44 -3.32
C SER A 112 -14.65 7.40 -3.55
N GLU A 113 -15.38 7.70 -2.50
CA GLU A 113 -16.52 8.61 -2.46
C GLU A 113 -16.30 9.66 -1.35
N PRO A 114 -15.33 10.59 -1.53
CA PRO A 114 -14.96 11.56 -0.48
C PRO A 114 -16.08 12.56 -0.19
N ALA A 115 -17.01 12.76 -1.12
CA ALA A 115 -18.19 13.63 -0.96
C ALA A 115 -19.45 12.88 -0.46
N ALA A 116 -19.36 11.58 -0.17
CA ALA A 116 -20.52 10.83 0.32
C ALA A 116 -21.04 11.39 1.66
N ARG A 117 -22.34 11.29 1.84
CA ARG A 117 -23.02 11.69 3.08
C ARG A 117 -23.77 10.46 3.65
N PRO A 118 -23.83 10.26 4.97
CA PRO A 118 -23.22 11.11 6.01
C PRO A 118 -21.70 11.04 6.09
N ASP A 119 -21.07 9.93 5.71
CA ASP A 119 -19.65 9.71 5.90
C ASP A 119 -18.91 9.52 4.58
N PRO A 120 -17.76 10.18 4.38
CA PRO A 120 -16.90 9.96 3.23
C PRO A 120 -16.37 8.53 3.23
N LYS A 121 -16.13 7.95 2.04
CA LYS A 121 -15.60 6.60 1.88
C LYS A 121 -14.33 6.63 1.03
N TYR A 122 -13.33 5.91 1.49
CA TYR A 122 -12.06 5.80 0.82
C TYR A 122 -11.73 4.35 0.51
N ALA A 123 -11.42 4.08 -0.75
CA ALA A 123 -10.97 2.78 -1.22
C ALA A 123 -9.46 2.74 -1.22
N LEU A 124 -8.85 1.93 -0.37
CA LEU A 124 -7.41 1.69 -0.36
C LEU A 124 -7.11 0.34 -0.99
N GLU A 125 -6.11 0.32 -1.86
CA GLU A 125 -5.63 -0.88 -2.54
C GLU A 125 -4.18 -1.16 -2.17
N GLY A 126 -3.87 -2.43 -1.99
CA GLY A 126 -2.52 -2.86 -1.69
C GLY A 126 -2.39 -4.39 -1.76
N ARG A 127 -1.19 -4.84 -1.47
CA ARG A 127 -0.88 -6.26 -1.33
C ARG A 127 -0.61 -6.55 0.14
N THR A 128 -1.28 -7.55 0.69
CA THR A 128 -1.07 -8.02 2.06
C THR A 128 0.26 -8.80 2.17
N HIS A 129 0.74 -9.00 3.39
CA HIS A 129 2.00 -9.74 3.63
C HIS A 129 1.96 -11.19 3.14
N ASP A 130 0.78 -11.82 3.10
CA ASP A 130 0.58 -13.16 2.53
C ASP A 130 0.44 -13.16 1.00
N GLY A 131 0.39 -11.96 0.38
CA GLY A 131 0.44 -11.77 -1.07
C GLY A 131 -0.90 -11.56 -1.75
N GLN A 132 -2.01 -11.48 -1.02
CA GLN A 132 -3.31 -11.15 -1.59
C GLN A 132 -3.35 -9.71 -2.10
N GLN A 133 -3.95 -9.47 -3.25
CA GLN A 133 -4.22 -8.13 -3.75
C GLN A 133 -5.62 -7.71 -3.33
N VAL A 134 -5.71 -6.69 -2.49
CA VAL A 134 -6.99 -6.35 -1.86
C VAL A 134 -7.37 -4.89 -2.06
N ARG A 135 -8.67 -4.63 -1.98
CA ARG A 135 -9.25 -3.30 -1.83
C ARG A 135 -10.09 -3.29 -0.56
N ILE A 136 -9.83 -2.33 0.30
CA ILE A 136 -10.57 -2.15 1.54
C ILE A 136 -11.24 -0.78 1.53
N ILE A 137 -12.51 -0.74 1.91
CA ILE A 137 -13.26 0.52 1.99
C ILE A 137 -13.29 0.97 3.45
N PHE A 138 -12.74 2.15 3.68
CA PHE A 138 -12.70 2.82 4.96
C PHE A 138 -13.61 4.04 4.99
N ALA A 139 -14.20 4.32 6.15
CA ALA A 139 -14.92 5.56 6.42
C ALA A 139 -14.43 6.17 7.75
N PRO A 140 -13.86 7.36 7.73
CA PRO A 140 -13.54 8.09 8.96
C PRO A 140 -14.80 8.40 9.75
N SER A 141 -14.74 8.24 11.07
CA SER A 141 -15.81 8.62 12.00
C SER A 141 -15.22 9.24 13.27
N ASP A 142 -16.05 9.92 14.06
CA ASP A 142 -15.62 10.53 15.33
C ASP A 142 -15.08 9.50 16.34
N ARG A 143 -15.42 8.22 16.18
CA ARG A 143 -15.01 7.12 17.05
C ARG A 143 -13.81 6.32 16.55
N GLY A 144 -13.30 6.63 15.37
CA GLY A 144 -12.21 5.90 14.72
C GLY A 144 -12.49 5.63 13.25
N MET A 145 -11.68 4.77 12.64
CA MET A 145 -11.82 4.39 11.24
C MET A 145 -12.71 3.17 11.10
N VAL A 146 -13.82 3.30 10.39
CA VAL A 146 -14.76 2.21 10.12
C VAL A 146 -14.30 1.44 8.89
N VAL A 147 -14.13 0.13 9.03
CA VAL A 147 -13.92 -0.81 7.93
C VAL A 147 -15.28 -1.28 7.43
N ILE A 148 -15.67 -0.84 6.24
CA ILE A 148 -16.97 -1.12 5.64
C ILE A 148 -16.99 -2.49 4.97
N THR A 149 -15.98 -2.78 4.17
CA THR A 149 -15.82 -4.06 3.45
C THR A 149 -14.38 -4.30 3.03
N VAL A 150 -14.04 -5.55 2.79
CA VAL A 150 -12.77 -5.97 2.17
C VAL A 150 -13.07 -6.75 0.91
N ILE A 151 -12.28 -6.56 -0.14
CA ILE A 151 -12.45 -7.16 -1.47
C ILE A 151 -11.11 -7.74 -1.89
N ASP A 152 -11.08 -9.01 -2.20
CA ASP A 152 -9.93 -9.63 -2.87
C ASP A 152 -10.03 -9.33 -4.38
N LEU A 153 -8.99 -8.76 -4.95
CA LEU A 153 -8.94 -8.37 -6.36
C LEU A 153 -8.38 -9.48 -7.25
N GLY A 154 -7.73 -10.48 -6.66
CA GLY A 154 -7.10 -11.58 -7.37
C GLY A 154 -8.00 -12.81 -7.52
N ARG A 155 -9.09 -12.90 -6.74
CA ARG A 155 -9.94 -14.10 -6.70
C ARG A 155 -11.40 -13.76 -6.46
N ASP A 156 -12.28 -14.45 -7.16
CA ASP A 156 -13.71 -14.44 -6.89
C ASP A 156 -14.07 -15.39 -5.73
N TRP A 157 -14.76 -14.84 -4.73
CA TRP A 157 -15.20 -15.56 -3.55
C TRP A 157 -16.73 -15.60 -3.47
N SER A 158 -17.29 -16.77 -3.31
CA SER A 158 -18.72 -16.93 -3.03
C SER A 158 -18.95 -16.75 -1.52
N CYS A 159 -19.21 -15.50 -1.10
CA CYS A 159 -19.45 -15.16 0.30
C CYS A 159 -20.93 -14.86 0.53
N ASP A 160 -21.60 -15.58 1.41
CA ASP A 160 -22.98 -15.29 1.84
C ASP A 160 -22.97 -14.30 3.02
N CYS A 161 -22.61 -13.04 2.72
CA CYS A 161 -22.55 -11.95 3.69
C CYS A 161 -23.72 -10.99 3.49
N LYS A 162 -24.81 -11.20 4.24
CA LYS A 162 -26.02 -10.37 4.26
C LYS A 162 -25.93 -9.28 5.33
#